data_c55f00f5cfd3d2540bc4ea231e1f5739
#
_entry.id   c55f00f5cfd3d2540bc4ea231e1f5739
#
_cell.length_a   1.000
_cell.length_b   1.000
_cell.length_c   1.000
_cell.angle_alpha   90.00
_cell.angle_beta   90.00
_cell.angle_gamma   90.00
#
_symmetry.space_group_name_H-M   'P 1'
#
loop_
_entity.id
_entity.type
_entity.pdbx_description
1 polymer ?
#
loop_
_entity_poly.entity_id
_entity_poly.type
_entity_poly.pdbx_seq_one_letter_code
_entity_poly.pdbx_strand_id
1 'polypeptide(L)'
;MSKATKFFDGFEQRIKQSIHTTAPARVVNYNAEKHTADLKLLFQTNDGEYLHEYPLIEHAPVLKHVEADIKVGSCVFVSFAERSLDNLDGNQTFDPDSRRMHSINDPVVIGVWEG
;
A
#
# COMPACT_ATOMS: atom_id res chain seq x y z
N MET A 1 30.62 17.31 -8.53
CA MET A 1 29.92 16.79 -7.34
C MET A 1 30.84 15.82 -6.60
N SER A 2 31.01 15.97 -5.30
CA SER A 2 31.88 15.11 -4.52
C SER A 2 31.26 13.72 -4.33
N LYS A 3 32.10 12.71 -3.96
CA LYS A 3 31.61 11.36 -3.64
C LYS A 3 30.63 11.37 -2.46
N ALA A 4 30.88 12.24 -1.46
CA ALA A 4 30.01 12.37 -0.30
C ALA A 4 28.61 12.87 -0.70
N THR A 5 28.52 13.85 -1.60
CA THR A 5 27.25 14.38 -2.08
C THR A 5 26.45 13.30 -2.82
N LYS A 6 27.11 12.52 -3.68
CA LYS A 6 26.46 11.40 -4.39
C LYS A 6 25.95 10.33 -3.42
N PHE A 7 26.71 10.05 -2.36
CA PHE A 7 26.31 9.08 -1.35
C PHE A 7 25.04 9.54 -0.64
N PHE A 8 24.98 10.79 -0.18
CA PHE A 8 23.82 11.32 0.52
C PHE A 8 22.61 11.42 -0.38
N ASP A 9 22.78 11.81 -1.66
CA ASP A 9 21.68 11.86 -2.63
C ASP A 9 21.09 10.47 -2.84
N GLY A 10 21.90 9.44 -2.99
CA GLY A 10 21.47 8.07 -3.15
C GLY A 10 20.76 7.54 -1.90
N PHE A 11 21.26 7.89 -0.71
CA PHE A 11 20.67 7.52 0.57
C PHE A 11 19.28 8.15 0.73
N GLU A 12 19.15 9.44 0.40
CA GLU A 12 17.89 10.17 0.44
C GLU A 12 16.88 9.53 -0.50
N GLN A 13 17.28 9.16 -1.72
CA GLN A 13 16.38 8.50 -2.67
C GLN A 13 15.89 7.16 -2.16
N ARG A 14 16.76 6.36 -1.53
CA ARG A 14 16.34 5.08 -0.95
C ARG A 14 15.33 5.26 0.17
N ILE A 15 15.51 6.27 1.02
CA ILE A 15 14.55 6.59 2.07
C ILE A 15 13.20 6.98 1.46
N LYS A 16 13.18 7.88 0.48
CA LYS A 16 11.96 8.32 -0.18
C LYS A 16 11.21 7.16 -0.83
N GLN A 17 11.94 6.24 -1.48
CA GLN A 17 11.35 5.09 -2.14
C GLN A 17 10.79 4.06 -1.17
N SER A 18 11.25 4.04 0.08
CA SER A 18 10.73 3.15 1.12
C SER A 18 9.49 3.68 1.81
N ILE A 19 9.13 4.94 1.61
CA ILE A 19 7.96 5.57 2.22
C ILE A 19 6.80 5.49 1.22
N HIS A 20 5.83 4.63 1.52
CA HIS A 20 4.64 4.46 0.70
C HIS A 20 3.51 5.35 1.22
N THR A 21 2.89 6.13 0.34
CA THR A 21 1.81 7.05 0.71
C THR A 21 0.49 6.65 0.06
N THR A 22 0.31 6.92 -1.23
CA THR A 22 -0.92 6.61 -1.95
C THR A 22 -0.57 5.98 -3.29
N ALA A 23 -1.31 4.97 -3.71
CA ALA A 23 -1.04 4.28 -4.96
C ALA A 23 -2.32 3.71 -5.56
N PRO A 24 -2.38 3.57 -6.90
CA PRO A 24 -3.45 2.82 -7.55
C PRO A 24 -3.21 1.33 -7.43
N ALA A 25 -4.30 0.57 -7.34
CA ALA A 25 -4.24 -0.88 -7.25
C ALA A 25 -5.44 -1.51 -7.97
N ARG A 26 -5.29 -2.76 -8.36
CA ARG A 26 -6.38 -3.56 -8.92
C ARG A 26 -6.86 -4.55 -7.88
N VAL A 27 -8.18 -4.67 -7.72
CA VAL A 27 -8.78 -5.66 -6.83
C VAL A 27 -8.69 -7.03 -7.48
N VAL A 28 -8.03 -7.96 -6.84
CA VAL A 28 -7.89 -9.34 -7.30
C VAL A 28 -8.97 -10.22 -6.66
N ASN A 29 -9.22 -10.04 -5.37
CA ASN A 29 -10.30 -10.70 -4.63
C ASN A 29 -10.91 -9.70 -3.66
N TYR A 30 -12.20 -9.90 -3.35
CA TYR A 30 -12.89 -9.09 -2.36
C TYR A 30 -13.69 -10.00 -1.42
N ASN A 31 -13.52 -9.78 -0.12
CA ASN A 31 -14.24 -10.52 0.92
C ASN A 31 -15.19 -9.56 1.66
N ALA A 32 -16.47 -9.64 1.31
CA ALA A 32 -17.48 -8.76 1.89
C ALA A 32 -17.73 -9.02 3.38
N GLU A 33 -17.55 -10.26 3.85
CA GLU A 33 -17.77 -10.60 5.26
C GLU A 33 -16.70 -9.99 6.16
N LYS A 34 -15.46 -9.98 5.70
CA LYS A 34 -14.33 -9.46 6.46
C LYS A 34 -13.99 -8.01 6.11
N HIS A 35 -14.65 -7.44 5.11
CA HIS A 35 -14.39 -6.08 4.63
C HIS A 35 -12.95 -5.88 4.19
N THR A 36 -12.40 -6.88 3.49
CA THR A 36 -11.02 -6.84 3.01
C THR A 36 -10.94 -7.17 1.54
N ALA A 37 -9.84 -6.77 0.91
CA ALA A 37 -9.56 -7.08 -0.49
C ALA A 37 -8.11 -7.50 -0.66
N ASP A 38 -7.87 -8.37 -1.65
CA ASP A 38 -6.52 -8.69 -2.11
C ASP A 38 -6.22 -7.81 -3.30
N LEU A 39 -5.05 -7.20 -3.31
CA LEU A 39 -4.71 -6.12 -4.22
C LEU A 39 -3.42 -6.38 -4.96
N LYS A 40 -3.36 -5.89 -6.20
CA LYS A 40 -2.16 -5.80 -7.00
C LYS A 40 -1.86 -4.33 -7.25
N LEU A 41 -0.76 -3.81 -6.73
CA LEU A 41 -0.36 -2.43 -7.01
C LEU A 41 -0.06 -2.28 -8.50
N LEU A 42 -0.45 -1.14 -9.08
CA LEU A 42 -0.30 -0.91 -10.51
C LEU A 42 1.03 -0.26 -10.88
N PHE A 43 1.77 0.25 -9.91
CA PHE A 43 3.13 0.70 -10.16
C PHE A 43 4.05 -0.50 -10.36
N GLN A 44 5.07 -0.32 -11.18
CA GLN A 44 6.15 -1.29 -11.38
C GLN A 44 7.45 -0.69 -10.86
N THR A 45 8.32 -1.55 -10.34
CA THR A 45 9.67 -1.13 -9.98
C THR A 45 10.61 -1.41 -11.15
N ASN A 46 11.63 -0.56 -11.31
CA ASN A 46 12.62 -0.69 -12.36
C ASN A 46 14.01 -0.73 -11.74
N ASP A 47 14.74 -1.84 -11.95
CA ASP A 47 16.10 -2.00 -11.42
C ASP A 47 17.18 -1.65 -12.44
N GLY A 48 16.79 -1.06 -13.58
CA GLY A 48 17.71 -0.68 -14.67
C GLY A 48 17.71 -1.66 -15.84
N GLU A 49 17.32 -2.90 -15.66
CA GLU A 49 17.23 -3.93 -16.70
C GLU A 49 15.82 -4.44 -16.90
N TYR A 50 15.07 -4.62 -15.81
CA TYR A 50 13.73 -5.23 -15.83
C TYR A 50 12.74 -4.38 -15.07
N LEU A 51 11.49 -4.41 -15.54
CA LEU A 51 10.35 -3.88 -14.80
C LEU A 51 9.79 -5.02 -13.94
N HIS A 52 9.64 -4.76 -12.66
CA HIS A 52 9.11 -5.73 -11.71
C HIS A 52 7.78 -5.24 -11.15
N GLU A 53 6.83 -6.15 -11.00
CA GLU A 53 5.59 -5.87 -10.32
C GLU A 53 5.78 -6.07 -8.81
N TYR A 54 5.02 -5.31 -8.01
CA TYR A 54 4.98 -5.57 -6.58
C TYR A 54 4.23 -6.87 -6.30
N PRO A 55 4.58 -7.58 -5.21
CA PRO A 55 3.86 -8.80 -4.84
C PRO A 55 2.40 -8.51 -4.49
N LEU A 56 1.57 -9.55 -4.54
CA LEU A 56 0.17 -9.48 -4.12
C LEU A 56 0.08 -9.06 -2.65
N ILE A 57 -0.82 -8.14 -2.36
CA ILE A 57 -1.09 -7.71 -0.99
C ILE A 57 -2.43 -8.30 -0.58
N GLU A 58 -2.44 -9.07 0.49
CA GLU A 58 -3.64 -9.75 0.95
C GLU A 58 -4.28 -9.03 2.12
N HIS A 59 -5.61 -9.13 2.22
CA HIS A 59 -6.41 -8.68 3.36
C HIS A 59 -6.29 -7.19 3.66
N ALA A 60 -6.25 -6.35 2.62
CA ALA A 60 -6.28 -4.90 2.80
C ALA A 60 -7.67 -4.46 3.26
N PRO A 61 -7.79 -3.71 4.37
CA PRO A 61 -9.08 -3.20 4.80
C PRO A 61 -9.73 -2.32 3.73
N VAL A 62 -11.04 -2.46 3.57
CA VAL A 62 -11.84 -1.65 2.65
C VAL A 62 -12.76 -0.77 3.48
N LEU A 63 -12.69 0.55 3.28
CA LEU A 63 -13.53 1.47 4.02
C LEU A 63 -15.00 1.29 3.65
N LYS A 64 -15.88 1.47 4.61
CA LYS A 64 -17.31 1.17 4.48
C LYS A 64 -17.96 1.83 3.26
N HIS A 65 -17.63 3.10 3.00
CA HIS A 65 -18.25 3.84 1.89
C HIS A 65 -17.79 3.35 0.51
N VAL A 66 -16.72 2.56 0.45
CA VAL A 66 -16.17 2.03 -0.80
C VAL A 66 -16.83 0.71 -1.17
N GLU A 67 -17.35 -0.03 -0.19
CA GLU A 67 -17.82 -1.40 -0.38
C GLU A 67 -19.01 -1.52 -1.34
N ALA A 68 -19.82 -0.48 -1.49
CA ALA A 68 -20.93 -0.49 -2.42
C ALA A 68 -20.49 -0.59 -3.88
N ASP A 69 -19.31 -0.08 -4.20
CA ASP A 69 -18.84 0.05 -5.59
C ASP A 69 -17.67 -0.86 -5.91
N ILE A 70 -17.07 -1.51 -4.93
CA ILE A 70 -15.90 -2.36 -5.13
C ILE A 70 -16.28 -3.72 -5.68
N LYS A 71 -15.51 -4.19 -6.67
CA LYS A 71 -15.65 -5.53 -7.23
C LYS A 71 -14.31 -6.00 -7.76
N VAL A 72 -14.18 -7.30 -8.02
CA VAL A 72 -12.98 -7.85 -8.63
C VAL A 72 -12.74 -7.16 -9.97
N GLY A 73 -11.52 -6.71 -10.19
CA GLY A 73 -11.13 -5.97 -11.38
C GLY A 73 -11.23 -4.46 -11.24
N SER A 74 -11.84 -3.95 -10.16
CA SER A 74 -11.90 -2.51 -9.92
C SER A 74 -10.51 -1.91 -9.77
N CYS A 75 -10.34 -0.69 -10.29
CA CYS A 75 -9.20 0.15 -9.97
C CYS A 75 -9.53 0.94 -8.70
N VAL A 76 -8.71 0.81 -7.70
CA VAL A 76 -8.89 1.49 -6.41
C VAL A 76 -7.64 2.29 -6.07
N PHE A 77 -7.81 3.27 -5.20
CA PHE A 77 -6.66 3.93 -4.58
C PHE A 77 -6.53 3.45 -3.15
N VAL A 78 -5.28 3.27 -2.73
CA VAL A 78 -4.97 2.82 -1.37
C VAL A 78 -4.07 3.85 -0.71
N SER A 79 -4.23 3.98 0.60
CA SER A 79 -3.34 4.77 1.45
C SER A 79 -2.62 3.81 2.39
N PHE A 80 -1.33 4.01 2.57
CA PHE A 80 -0.54 3.14 3.45
C PHE A 80 -0.50 3.73 4.85
N ALA A 81 -0.89 2.93 5.84
CA ALA A 81 -1.01 3.40 7.21
C ALA A 81 0.34 3.84 7.78
N GLU A 82 0.29 4.82 8.69
CA GLU A 82 1.48 5.32 9.36
C GLU A 82 2.24 4.21 10.10
N ARG A 83 1.51 3.31 10.73
CA ARG A 83 2.07 2.19 11.48
C ARG A 83 1.37 0.89 11.11
N SER A 84 1.91 -0.24 11.55
CA SER A 84 1.32 -1.55 11.29
C SER A 84 -0.13 -1.64 11.77
N LEU A 85 -0.98 -2.25 10.94
CA LEU A 85 -2.41 -2.47 11.24
C LEU A 85 -2.69 -3.89 11.74
N ASP A 86 -1.67 -4.72 11.95
CA ASP A 86 -1.86 -6.13 12.30
C ASP A 86 -2.64 -6.31 13.60
N ASN A 87 -2.50 -5.39 14.55
CA ASN A 87 -3.16 -5.46 15.85
C ASN A 87 -4.41 -4.59 15.95
N LEU A 88 -4.85 -4.01 14.82
CA LEU A 88 -6.08 -3.20 14.80
C LEU A 88 -7.29 -4.05 15.20
N ASP A 89 -8.03 -3.60 16.20
CA ASP A 89 -9.21 -4.29 16.71
C ASP A 89 -10.33 -3.27 16.95
N GLY A 90 -11.29 -3.21 16.03
CA GLY A 90 -12.39 -2.26 16.09
C GLY A 90 -11.89 -0.83 16.21
N ASN A 91 -12.36 -0.13 17.23
CA ASN A 91 -11.97 1.25 17.50
C ASN A 91 -11.13 1.40 18.79
N GLN A 92 -10.57 0.31 19.27
CA GLN A 92 -9.71 0.31 20.45
C GLN A 92 -8.32 0.82 20.11
N THR A 93 -7.69 1.50 21.08
CA THR A 93 -6.27 1.84 20.92
C THR A 93 -5.43 0.57 20.98
N PHE A 94 -4.33 0.55 20.25
CA PHE A 94 -3.47 -0.64 20.18
C PHE A 94 -2.01 -0.25 20.01
N ASP A 95 -1.13 -1.16 20.42
CA ASP A 95 0.29 -1.05 20.14
C ASP A 95 0.56 -1.73 18.79
N PRO A 96 1.11 -1.01 17.79
CA PRO A 96 1.46 -1.63 16.52
C PRO A 96 2.44 -2.80 16.63
N ASP A 97 3.27 -2.82 17.68
CA ASP A 97 4.27 -3.87 17.94
C ASP A 97 5.12 -4.19 16.70
N SER A 98 5.42 -3.17 15.91
CA SER A 98 6.19 -3.25 14.69
C SER A 98 6.82 -1.89 14.41
N ARG A 99 8.00 -1.92 13.78
CA ARG A 99 8.68 -0.69 13.36
C ARG A 99 8.23 -0.22 11.98
N ARG A 100 7.34 -0.97 11.31
CA ARG A 100 6.84 -0.56 9.99
C ARG A 100 6.16 0.79 10.06
N MET A 101 6.49 1.65 9.10
CA MET A 101 5.85 2.96 8.91
C MET A 101 5.61 3.15 7.41
N HIS A 102 4.42 3.55 7.02
CA HIS A 102 4.06 3.75 5.62
C HIS A 102 4.49 2.57 4.74
N SER A 103 4.24 1.36 5.25
CA SER A 103 4.69 0.13 4.61
C SER A 103 3.69 -0.34 3.56
N ILE A 104 4.23 -0.94 2.49
CA ILE A 104 3.43 -1.62 1.47
C ILE A 104 2.54 -2.73 2.08
N ASN A 105 2.86 -3.20 3.28
CA ASN A 105 2.09 -4.26 3.96
C ASN A 105 0.86 -3.74 4.70
N ASP A 106 0.66 -2.43 4.76
CA ASP A 106 -0.43 -1.83 5.53
C ASP A 106 -1.30 -0.89 4.68
N PRO A 107 -1.83 -1.34 3.53
CA PRO A 107 -2.70 -0.52 2.69
C PRO A 107 -4.13 -0.52 3.21
N VAL A 108 -4.83 0.57 2.95
CA VAL A 108 -6.27 0.72 3.18
C VAL A 108 -6.89 1.21 1.88
N VAL A 109 -7.93 0.52 1.41
CA VAL A 109 -8.65 0.94 0.21
C VAL A 109 -9.52 2.13 0.54
N ILE A 110 -9.22 3.29 -0.06
CA ILE A 110 -9.88 4.55 0.27
C ILE A 110 -10.87 5.02 -0.79
N GLY A 111 -10.88 4.43 -1.97
CA GLY A 111 -11.83 4.81 -3.01
C GLY A 111 -11.72 3.95 -4.27
N VAL A 112 -12.77 3.95 -5.07
CA VAL A 112 -12.82 3.30 -6.39
C VAL A 112 -12.71 4.38 -7.46
N TRP A 113 -11.88 4.11 -8.47
CA TRP A 113 -11.70 5.02 -9.60
C TRP A 113 -12.23 4.36 -10.88
N GLU A 114 -13.11 5.08 -11.58
CA GLU A 114 -13.71 4.58 -12.81
C GLU A 114 -13.03 5.14 -14.08
N GLY A 115 -11.94 5.82 -13.89
CA GLY A 115 -11.20 6.52 -14.93
C GLY A 115 -10.93 5.80 -16.25
#